data_35fe6d6c8b5c56407cbc09eed0ef40ee
#
_entry.id   35fe6d6c8b5c56407cbc09eed0ef40ee
#
_cell.length_a   1.000
_cell.length_b   1.000
_cell.length_c   1.000
_cell.angle_alpha   90.00
_cell.angle_beta   90.00
_cell.angle_gamma   90.00
#
_symmetry.space_group_name_H-M   'P 1'
#
loop_
_entity.id
_entity.type
_entity.pdbx_description
1 polymer ?
#
loop_
_entity_poly.entity_id
_entity_poly.type
_entity_poly.pdbx_seq_one_letter_code
_entity_poly.pdbx_strand_id
1 'polypeptide(L)'
;MADSSKDIQLRELKDMINDLKKMIKTLQATVDAANKREEALTQERDNLKEEIDLLRKKLFGTSSEKRTLDIPGQLNFFNEAELEQDPKAAEAEDLEAILPEKTAKKRKARATDAERFKGVPVEKKYLELSEEEKLCPVCGIPLKEIGEEFVRRELVFVPAKLKVYEYYSKSYECPQCRLQDIPVIKKGKDGRAHMLYGMASAGTVAWVMYQKFCNGLPYYRQEKDWKQYGVEITRATMSNWVIRNSEAFFLPMYEYFHRKLLERGFAMADETPLQVLHEPERRAQTKSYMWLFRSGEDGGPPIILYKYSETRAGDNAVDFLHGFKGYLMCDGYSGYNKVPDAKRTACWAHIRRYLTDAIPKGKALDYTQPSVQGMLYINQLFHLEDVIRSKYSSFDAIKKARLEKEKPVVEGFLSWLNQQNPIRGSRMDKAVTYIQNRRSYLSTYLEDGRCSFSNNLSENAIRPFTVGRKNWLFCDTPNGAQASAIVYTMVEMAKANGVNVYHYLTYLLEKLPDDRMIDDELELLAPWNETVKAEIEHRANESNQTYVNCEGAPTTEK
;
A
#
# COMPACT_ATOMS: atom_id res chain seq x y z
N MET A 1 62.90 70.70 -29.97
CA MET A 1 63.28 69.89 -28.80
C MET A 1 62.19 69.88 -27.66
N ALA A 2 61.12 70.62 -27.75
CA ALA A 2 60.03 70.58 -26.72
C ALA A 2 58.97 69.48 -26.93
N ASP A 3 58.85 68.92 -28.14
CA ASP A 3 57.89 67.85 -28.43
C ASP A 3 58.33 66.48 -27.93
N SER A 4 59.59 66.24 -27.80
CA SER A 4 60.15 64.98 -27.30
C SER A 4 59.84 64.70 -25.83
N SER A 5 59.72 65.75 -24.99
CA SER A 5 59.39 65.59 -23.56
C SER A 5 57.89 65.22 -23.31
N LYS A 6 57.01 65.79 -24.12
CA LYS A 6 55.54 65.48 -24.06
C LYS A 6 55.24 64.08 -24.57
N ASP A 7 55.96 63.61 -25.58
CA ASP A 7 55.78 62.26 -26.13
C ASP A 7 56.29 61.20 -25.16
N ILE A 8 57.35 61.50 -24.39
CA ILE A 8 57.85 60.60 -23.33
C ILE A 8 56.78 60.49 -22.20
N GLN A 9 56.28 61.63 -21.74
CA GLN A 9 55.22 61.67 -20.70
C GLN A 9 53.94 60.95 -21.16
N LEU A 10 53.57 61.05 -22.43
CA LEU A 10 52.40 60.36 -22.98
C LEU A 10 52.60 58.86 -23.08
N ARG A 11 53.82 58.39 -23.31
CA ARG A 11 54.19 56.96 -23.27
C ARG A 11 54.13 56.42 -21.85
N GLU A 12 54.75 57.09 -20.88
CA GLU A 12 54.70 56.69 -19.47
C GLU A 12 53.29 56.62 -18.91
N LEU A 13 52.41 57.59 -19.26
CA LEU A 13 51.00 57.53 -18.90
C LEU A 13 50.24 56.36 -19.55
N LYS A 14 50.52 56.04 -20.81
CA LYS A 14 49.92 54.89 -21.48
C LYS A 14 50.37 53.56 -20.84
N ASP A 15 51.64 53.43 -20.48
CA ASP A 15 52.14 52.25 -19.81
C ASP A 15 51.55 52.10 -18.40
N MET A 16 51.41 53.22 -17.65
CA MET A 16 50.76 53.21 -16.34
C MET A 16 49.28 52.84 -16.45
N ILE A 17 48.56 53.30 -17.46
CA ILE A 17 47.16 52.92 -17.73
C ILE A 17 47.05 51.41 -18.06
N ASN A 18 47.96 50.87 -18.83
CA ASN A 18 48.01 49.45 -19.15
C ASN A 18 48.27 48.56 -17.92
N ASP A 19 49.19 49.01 -17.05
CA ASP A 19 49.50 48.30 -15.80
C ASP A 19 48.33 48.37 -14.81
N LEU A 20 47.62 49.51 -14.71
CA LEU A 20 46.39 49.65 -13.93
C LEU A 20 45.29 48.77 -14.47
N LYS A 21 45.13 48.67 -15.79
CA LYS A 21 44.14 47.73 -16.40
C LYS A 21 44.45 46.28 -16.11
N LYS A 22 45.75 45.88 -16.14
CA LYS A 22 46.17 44.52 -15.74
C LYS A 22 45.86 44.27 -14.26
N MET A 23 46.17 45.23 -13.39
CA MET A 23 45.93 45.11 -11.95
C MET A 23 44.43 45.00 -11.64
N ILE A 24 43.57 45.79 -12.29
CA ILE A 24 42.11 45.71 -12.18
C ILE A 24 41.59 44.34 -12.60
N LYS A 25 42.08 43.80 -13.73
CA LYS A 25 41.72 42.45 -14.20
C LYS A 25 42.12 41.34 -13.22
N THR A 26 43.31 41.46 -12.61
CA THR A 26 43.78 40.52 -11.60
C THR A 26 42.95 40.62 -10.31
N LEU A 27 42.60 41.85 -9.86
CA LEU A 27 41.74 42.05 -8.70
C LEU A 27 40.34 41.53 -8.93
N GLN A 28 39.76 41.77 -10.11
CA GLN A 28 38.47 41.17 -10.47
C GLN A 28 38.47 39.66 -10.40
N ALA A 29 39.49 39.00 -10.96
CA ALA A 29 39.65 37.55 -10.91
C ALA A 29 39.78 37.01 -9.47
N THR A 30 40.50 37.75 -8.59
CA THR A 30 40.62 37.38 -7.16
C THR A 30 39.35 37.58 -6.39
N VAL A 31 38.56 38.62 -6.67
CA VAL A 31 37.23 38.85 -6.08
C VAL A 31 36.26 37.77 -6.51
N ASP A 32 36.23 37.39 -7.79
CA ASP A 32 35.37 36.32 -8.31
C ASP A 32 35.73 34.96 -7.68
N ALA A 33 37.03 34.69 -7.50
CA ALA A 33 37.48 33.47 -6.81
C ALA A 33 37.13 33.48 -5.32
N ALA A 34 37.20 34.63 -4.64
CA ALA A 34 36.79 34.77 -3.24
C ALA A 34 35.28 34.60 -3.06
N ASN A 35 34.47 35.19 -3.93
CA ASN A 35 33.00 35.02 -3.91
C ASN A 35 32.59 33.55 -4.10
N LYS A 36 33.22 32.85 -5.06
CA LYS A 36 32.96 31.40 -5.25
C LYS A 36 33.34 30.57 -4.02
N ARG A 37 34.41 30.97 -3.34
CA ARG A 37 34.86 30.28 -2.12
C ARG A 37 33.94 30.57 -0.94
N GLU A 38 33.42 31.77 -0.83
CA GLU A 38 32.43 32.17 0.19
C GLU A 38 31.09 31.44 -0.02
N GLU A 39 30.61 31.32 -1.26
CA GLU A 39 29.42 30.54 -1.60
C GLU A 39 29.61 29.06 -1.22
N ALA A 40 30.77 28.46 -1.54
CA ALA A 40 31.08 27.07 -1.19
C ALA A 40 31.12 26.87 0.34
N LEU A 41 31.77 27.75 1.09
CA LEU A 41 31.84 27.71 2.55
C LEU A 41 30.49 27.93 3.21
N THR A 42 29.65 28.79 2.64
CA THR A 42 28.29 29.02 3.12
C THR A 42 27.43 27.77 2.96
N GLN A 43 27.57 27.08 1.83
CA GLN A 43 26.86 25.82 1.58
C GLN A 43 27.34 24.70 2.51
N GLU A 44 28.65 24.59 2.74
CA GLU A 44 29.21 23.61 3.69
C GLU A 44 28.74 23.87 5.13
N ARG A 45 28.75 25.14 5.56
CA ARG A 45 28.21 25.57 6.86
C ARG A 45 26.75 25.20 7.03
N ASP A 46 25.91 25.41 6.01
CA ASP A 46 24.49 25.12 6.07
C ASP A 46 24.25 23.61 6.09
N ASN A 47 25.03 22.81 5.35
CA ASN A 47 25.02 21.35 5.42
C ASN A 47 25.41 20.83 6.82
N LEU A 48 26.47 21.38 7.42
CA LEU A 48 26.88 21.01 8.78
C LEU A 48 25.87 21.41 9.85
N LYS A 49 25.18 22.54 9.69
CA LYS A 49 24.06 22.92 10.59
C LYS A 49 22.92 21.92 10.52
N GLU A 50 22.54 21.49 9.32
CA GLU A 50 21.49 20.48 9.15
C GLU A 50 21.89 19.14 9.77
N GLU A 51 23.15 18.74 9.65
CA GLU A 51 23.67 17.52 10.29
C GLU A 51 23.64 17.63 11.81
N ILE A 52 24.03 18.77 12.36
CA ILE A 52 23.95 19.07 13.81
C ILE A 52 22.49 19.04 14.29
N ASP A 53 21.55 19.61 13.54
CA ASP A 53 20.13 19.60 13.92
C ASP A 53 19.53 18.19 13.83
N LEU A 54 19.95 17.39 12.87
CA LEU A 54 19.60 15.97 12.79
C LEU A 54 20.14 15.17 13.98
N LEU A 55 21.41 15.40 14.34
CA LEU A 55 22.03 14.78 15.50
C LEU A 55 21.40 15.22 16.81
N ARG A 56 21.03 16.51 16.95
CA ARG A 56 20.30 17.02 18.11
C ARG A 56 18.90 16.42 18.24
N LYS A 57 18.17 16.28 17.12
CA LYS A 57 16.88 15.57 17.10
C LYS A 57 17.02 14.10 17.51
N LYS A 58 18.10 13.43 17.07
CA LYS A 58 18.37 12.05 17.49
C LYS A 58 18.72 11.91 18.97
N LEU A 59 19.43 12.88 19.53
CA LEU A 59 19.93 12.82 20.94
C LEU A 59 18.95 13.40 21.96
N PHE A 60 18.17 14.42 21.61
CA PHE A 60 17.36 15.20 22.55
C PHE A 60 15.89 15.37 22.14
N GLY A 61 15.43 14.70 21.08
CA GLY A 61 14.02 14.73 20.67
C GLY A 61 13.13 14.14 21.77
N THR A 62 12.08 14.87 22.15
CA THR A 62 11.07 14.43 23.11
C THR A 62 10.47 13.08 22.70
N SER A 63 10.46 12.14 23.65
CA SER A 63 9.93 10.80 23.49
C SER A 63 8.41 10.85 23.29
N SER A 64 7.96 10.75 22.06
CA SER A 64 6.64 10.21 21.77
C SER A 64 6.74 8.68 21.68
N GLU A 65 5.64 7.95 21.78
CA GLU A 65 5.55 6.47 21.68
C GLU A 65 6.18 5.88 20.39
N LYS A 66 6.75 6.70 19.52
CA LYS A 66 7.50 6.36 18.30
C LYS A 66 9.02 6.29 18.56
N ARG A 67 9.49 5.81 19.70
CA ARG A 67 10.89 5.51 19.90
C ARG A 67 11.27 4.28 19.06
N THR A 68 11.98 4.49 17.98
CA THR A 68 12.93 3.51 17.47
C THR A 68 14.08 3.46 18.47
N LEU A 69 14.04 2.52 19.39
CA LEU A 69 15.21 2.13 20.15
C LEU A 69 16.16 1.44 19.18
N ASP A 70 17.25 2.13 18.80
CA ASP A 70 18.40 1.48 18.18
C ASP A 70 19.06 0.58 19.25
N ILE A 71 18.54 -0.63 19.37
CA ILE A 71 19.20 -1.68 20.14
C ILE A 71 20.29 -2.23 19.23
N PRO A 72 21.59 -2.29 19.66
CA PRO A 72 22.63 -2.90 18.85
C PRO A 72 22.26 -4.35 18.51
N GLY A 73 22.10 -4.64 17.21
CA GLY A 73 21.65 -5.94 16.72
C GLY A 73 20.19 -6.02 16.28
N GLN A 74 19.38 -5.00 16.49
CA GLN A 74 18.03 -4.91 15.94
C GLN A 74 18.11 -4.48 14.47
N LEU A 75 17.65 -5.35 13.56
CA LEU A 75 17.52 -5.02 12.15
C LEU A 75 16.50 -3.88 11.98
N ASN A 76 16.91 -2.80 11.35
CA ASN A 76 15.97 -1.80 10.84
C ASN A 76 15.15 -2.46 9.71
N PHE A 77 13.90 -2.85 10.03
CA PHE A 77 12.98 -3.51 9.11
C PHE A 77 12.33 -2.56 8.11
N PHE A 78 12.70 -1.30 8.12
CA PHE A 78 12.13 -0.29 7.25
C PHE A 78 12.89 -0.26 5.93
N ASN A 79 12.17 -0.41 4.84
CA ASN A 79 12.70 -0.08 3.52
C ASN A 79 12.69 1.44 3.33
N GLU A 80 13.20 1.91 2.20
CA GLU A 80 13.26 3.32 1.85
C GLU A 80 11.86 3.99 1.94
N ALA A 81 10.79 3.28 1.54
CA ALA A 81 9.40 3.73 1.64
C ALA A 81 8.90 3.87 3.08
N GLU A 82 9.42 3.07 4.03
CA GLU A 82 9.04 3.15 5.45
C GLU A 82 9.81 4.24 6.21
N LEU A 83 11.07 4.49 5.84
CA LEU A 83 11.87 5.58 6.42
C LEU A 83 11.34 6.95 5.99
N GLU A 84 10.69 7.01 4.83
CA GLU A 84 10.14 8.21 4.24
C GLU A 84 8.66 8.45 4.60
N GLN A 85 8.03 7.55 5.35
CA GLN A 85 6.68 7.73 5.91
C GLN A 85 6.69 8.67 7.13
N ASP A 86 7.14 9.89 6.97
CA ASP A 86 6.68 10.98 7.80
C ASP A 86 5.28 11.39 7.29
N PRO A 87 4.19 11.16 8.07
CA PRO A 87 2.85 11.58 7.66
C PRO A 87 2.76 13.07 7.33
N LYS A 88 3.70 13.87 7.86
CA LYS A 88 3.82 15.31 7.58
C LYS A 88 4.60 15.61 6.30
N ALA A 89 5.38 14.68 5.76
CA ALA A 89 6.06 14.89 4.48
C ALA A 89 5.11 14.76 3.27
N ALA A 90 3.96 14.11 3.44
CA ALA A 90 2.88 14.08 2.45
C ALA A 90 2.02 15.36 2.45
N GLU A 91 2.03 16.10 3.55
CA GLU A 91 1.41 17.42 3.70
C GLU A 91 2.50 18.50 3.59
N ALA A 92 2.99 18.75 2.39
CA ALA A 92 3.74 19.96 2.11
C ALA A 92 2.73 21.13 1.99
N GLU A 93 2.26 21.61 3.13
CA GLU A 93 1.36 22.78 3.21
C GLU A 93 1.95 24.03 2.53
N ASP A 94 3.28 24.14 2.46
CA ASP A 94 3.96 25.32 1.91
C ASP A 94 4.07 25.32 0.37
N LEU A 95 3.79 24.20 -0.32
CA LEU A 95 3.83 24.14 -1.78
C LEU A 95 2.48 24.48 -2.42
N GLU A 96 1.38 24.48 -1.66
CA GLU A 96 0.07 24.94 -2.14
C GLU A 96 0.04 26.45 -2.41
N ALA A 97 0.91 27.24 -1.79
CA ALA A 97 1.02 28.68 -1.99
C ALA A 97 1.58 29.06 -3.38
N ILE A 98 2.12 28.13 -4.15
CA ILE A 98 2.70 28.38 -5.48
C ILE A 98 1.72 28.01 -6.61
N LEU A 99 0.64 27.29 -6.30
CA LEU A 99 -0.42 26.97 -7.25
C LEU A 99 -1.52 28.03 -7.19
N PRO A 100 -2.16 28.39 -8.34
CA PRO A 100 -3.32 29.26 -8.31
C PRO A 100 -4.37 28.63 -7.38
N GLU A 101 -4.99 29.48 -6.54
CA GLU A 101 -5.97 29.10 -5.51
C GLU A 101 -6.87 27.96 -5.97
N LYS A 102 -6.68 26.77 -5.41
CA LYS A 102 -7.69 25.72 -5.49
C LYS A 102 -8.91 26.25 -4.77
N THR A 103 -9.98 26.49 -5.52
CA THR A 103 -11.30 26.75 -4.94
C THR A 103 -11.52 25.73 -3.83
N ALA A 104 -11.73 26.22 -2.60
CA ALA A 104 -11.89 25.43 -1.40
C ALA A 104 -12.82 24.24 -1.69
N LYS A 105 -12.30 23.01 -1.61
CA LYS A 105 -13.13 21.80 -1.72
C LYS A 105 -14.20 21.93 -0.65
N LYS A 106 -15.46 22.12 -1.04
CA LYS A 106 -16.60 22.09 -0.13
C LYS A 106 -16.44 20.85 0.76
N ARG A 107 -16.36 21.05 2.08
CA ARG A 107 -16.37 19.93 3.04
C ARG A 107 -17.52 19.01 2.65
N LYS A 108 -17.24 17.75 2.37
CA LYS A 108 -18.28 16.74 2.11
C LYS A 108 -19.28 16.83 3.28
N ALA A 109 -20.55 16.93 2.96
CA ALA A 109 -21.61 16.89 3.96
C ALA A 109 -21.41 15.62 4.82
N ARG A 110 -21.61 15.72 6.14
CA ARG A 110 -21.57 14.55 7.01
C ARG A 110 -22.61 13.54 6.50
N ALA A 111 -22.17 12.29 6.32
CA ALA A 111 -23.07 11.21 5.94
C ALA A 111 -24.27 11.13 6.92
N THR A 112 -25.46 10.96 6.41
CA THR A 112 -26.67 10.76 7.20
C THR A 112 -26.59 9.43 7.94
N ASP A 113 -27.36 9.25 9.00
CA ASP A 113 -27.41 7.97 9.72
C ASP A 113 -27.90 6.82 8.85
N ALA A 114 -28.78 7.09 7.89
CA ALA A 114 -29.22 6.10 6.90
C ALA A 114 -28.08 5.64 6.00
N GLU A 115 -27.17 6.54 5.62
CA GLU A 115 -25.99 6.20 4.83
C GLU A 115 -24.93 5.47 5.66
N ARG A 116 -24.78 5.84 6.95
CA ARG A 116 -23.82 5.20 7.86
C ARG A 116 -24.17 3.78 8.22
N PHE A 117 -25.46 3.49 8.36
CA PHE A 117 -25.96 2.19 8.79
C PHE A 117 -26.55 1.37 7.64
N LYS A 118 -26.26 1.76 6.38
CA LYS A 118 -26.66 1.00 5.20
C LYS A 118 -26.09 -0.43 5.29
N GLY A 119 -26.98 -1.43 5.33
CA GLY A 119 -26.59 -2.84 5.45
C GLY A 119 -26.45 -3.36 6.90
N VAL A 120 -26.69 -2.51 7.91
CA VAL A 120 -26.83 -2.96 9.30
C VAL A 120 -28.32 -3.18 9.60
N PRO A 121 -28.72 -4.37 10.12
CA PRO A 121 -30.10 -4.63 10.50
C PRO A 121 -30.58 -3.63 11.55
N VAL A 122 -31.84 -3.19 11.43
CA VAL A 122 -32.46 -2.27 12.38
C VAL A 122 -33.58 -3.00 13.11
N GLU A 123 -33.41 -3.17 14.41
CA GLU A 123 -34.41 -3.70 15.31
C GLU A 123 -35.09 -2.57 16.09
N LYS A 124 -36.43 -2.53 16.10
CA LYS A 124 -37.18 -1.56 16.90
C LYS A 124 -37.33 -2.12 18.32
N LYS A 125 -36.88 -1.38 19.32
CA LYS A 125 -37.13 -1.64 20.73
C LYS A 125 -38.08 -0.58 21.26
N TYR A 126 -39.20 -0.98 21.86
CA TYR A 126 -40.18 -0.09 22.40
C TYR A 126 -39.93 0.14 23.90
N LEU A 127 -39.90 1.41 24.31
CA LEU A 127 -39.84 1.79 25.70
C LEU A 127 -41.28 1.86 26.23
N GLU A 128 -41.69 0.83 26.96
CA GLU A 128 -43.01 0.76 27.54
C GLU A 128 -42.99 1.28 28.97
N LEU A 129 -44.17 1.81 29.39
CA LEU A 129 -44.41 2.14 30.80
C LEU A 129 -44.52 0.86 31.63
N SER A 130 -44.10 0.91 32.89
CA SER A 130 -44.38 -0.17 33.82
C SER A 130 -45.88 -0.39 34.01
N GLU A 131 -46.34 -1.57 34.44
CA GLU A 131 -47.73 -1.88 34.62
C GLU A 131 -48.46 -0.90 35.57
N GLU A 132 -47.73 -0.36 36.57
CA GLU A 132 -48.25 0.65 37.48
C GLU A 132 -48.43 2.01 36.83
N GLU A 133 -47.51 2.40 35.93
CA GLU A 133 -47.55 3.67 35.19
C GLU A 133 -48.56 3.64 34.03
N LYS A 134 -49.01 2.46 33.59
CA LYS A 134 -50.08 2.31 32.60
C LYS A 134 -51.47 2.65 33.14
N LEU A 135 -51.62 2.93 34.43
CA LEU A 135 -52.86 3.38 35.04
C LEU A 135 -52.91 4.92 35.13
N CYS A 136 -54.04 5.49 34.80
CA CYS A 136 -54.27 6.93 34.91
C CYS A 136 -54.14 7.38 36.37
N PRO A 137 -53.25 8.31 36.72
CA PRO A 137 -53.07 8.75 38.10
C PRO A 137 -54.29 9.52 38.70
N VAL A 138 -55.27 9.91 37.86
CA VAL A 138 -56.44 10.67 38.26
C VAL A 138 -57.66 9.76 38.48
N CYS A 139 -57.90 8.77 37.57
CA CYS A 139 -59.14 7.94 37.63
C CYS A 139 -58.88 6.43 37.68
N GLY A 140 -57.61 5.98 37.67
CA GLY A 140 -57.23 4.57 37.80
C GLY A 140 -57.56 3.69 36.58
N ILE A 141 -58.05 4.26 35.49
CA ILE A 141 -58.39 3.52 34.26
C ILE A 141 -57.11 3.27 33.46
N PRO A 142 -56.91 2.10 32.82
CA PRO A 142 -55.77 1.83 31.96
C PRO A 142 -55.63 2.86 30.84
N LEU A 143 -54.42 3.39 30.68
CA LEU A 143 -54.07 4.31 29.60
C LEU A 143 -54.07 3.58 28.26
N LYS A 144 -54.55 4.24 27.22
CA LYS A 144 -54.55 3.72 25.84
C LYS A 144 -53.35 4.28 25.11
N GLU A 145 -52.61 3.43 24.40
CA GLU A 145 -51.56 3.85 23.47
C GLU A 145 -52.13 4.75 22.38
N ILE A 146 -51.49 5.89 22.14
CA ILE A 146 -51.94 6.90 21.17
C ILE A 146 -50.89 7.15 20.06
N GLY A 147 -49.68 6.55 20.15
CA GLY A 147 -48.67 6.66 19.11
C GLY A 147 -47.26 6.32 19.61
N GLU A 148 -46.33 6.25 18.68
CA GLU A 148 -44.91 6.02 18.94
C GLU A 148 -44.09 7.23 18.49
N GLU A 149 -43.04 7.58 19.23
CA GLU A 149 -42.08 8.65 18.90
C GLU A 149 -40.67 8.10 18.88
N PHE A 150 -39.93 8.48 17.87
CA PHE A 150 -38.51 8.12 17.77
C PHE A 150 -37.68 8.85 18.82
N VAL A 151 -37.05 8.11 19.74
CA VAL A 151 -36.22 8.67 20.82
C VAL A 151 -34.76 8.75 20.41
N ARG A 152 -34.13 7.62 20.02
CA ARG A 152 -32.69 7.57 19.68
C ARG A 152 -32.35 6.31 18.87
N ARG A 153 -31.18 6.34 18.24
CA ARG A 153 -30.53 5.14 17.69
C ARG A 153 -29.35 4.76 18.56
N GLU A 154 -29.13 3.48 18.67
CA GLU A 154 -28.01 2.89 19.39
C GLU A 154 -27.38 1.81 18.51
N LEU A 155 -26.04 1.90 18.28
CA LEU A 155 -25.29 0.86 17.60
C LEU A 155 -24.82 -0.16 18.63
N VAL A 156 -25.31 -1.40 18.50
CA VAL A 156 -24.94 -2.51 19.40
C VAL A 156 -23.93 -3.40 18.70
N PHE A 157 -22.80 -3.69 19.35
CA PHE A 157 -21.83 -4.66 18.91
C PHE A 157 -22.03 -5.97 19.65
N VAL A 158 -22.25 -7.06 18.93
CA VAL A 158 -22.35 -8.42 19.50
C VAL A 158 -21.00 -9.12 19.27
N PRO A 159 -20.27 -9.50 20.34
CA PRO A 159 -19.00 -10.22 20.21
C PRO A 159 -19.17 -11.56 19.48
N ALA A 160 -18.09 -12.01 18.80
CA ALA A 160 -18.07 -13.31 18.14
C ALA A 160 -18.28 -14.46 19.14
N LYS A 161 -19.05 -15.47 18.74
CA LYS A 161 -19.30 -16.70 19.53
C LYS A 161 -18.64 -17.88 18.83
N LEU A 162 -17.98 -18.75 19.59
CA LEU A 162 -17.45 -20.04 19.12
C LEU A 162 -18.43 -21.15 19.48
N LYS A 163 -18.61 -22.11 18.57
CA LYS A 163 -19.44 -23.30 18.79
C LYS A 163 -18.83 -24.50 18.10
N VAL A 164 -19.09 -25.68 18.63
CA VAL A 164 -18.68 -26.95 18.06
C VAL A 164 -19.90 -27.67 17.49
N TYR A 165 -19.77 -28.15 16.26
CA TYR A 165 -20.76 -29.03 15.66
C TYR A 165 -20.23 -30.48 15.68
N GLU A 166 -21.01 -31.40 16.19
CA GLU A 166 -20.76 -32.83 16.09
C GLU A 166 -21.66 -33.42 15.00
N TYR A 167 -21.06 -34.08 14.03
CA TYR A 167 -21.78 -34.64 12.89
C TYR A 167 -21.91 -36.17 13.06
N TYR A 168 -23.16 -36.65 13.04
CA TYR A 168 -23.48 -38.07 13.14
C TYR A 168 -24.07 -38.58 11.82
N SER A 169 -23.48 -39.62 11.23
CA SER A 169 -24.02 -40.27 10.03
C SER A 169 -25.04 -41.35 10.43
N LYS A 170 -26.29 -41.17 9.99
CA LYS A 170 -27.32 -42.21 10.14
C LYS A 170 -27.16 -43.27 9.07
N SER A 171 -27.25 -44.54 9.49
CA SER A 171 -27.24 -45.69 8.60
C SER A 171 -28.69 -46.18 8.39
N TYR A 172 -29.03 -46.48 7.17
CA TYR A 172 -30.34 -46.95 6.76
C TYR A 172 -30.19 -48.32 6.11
N GLU A 173 -31.05 -49.29 6.48
CA GLU A 173 -31.08 -50.62 5.94
C GLU A 173 -32.43 -50.85 5.24
N CYS A 174 -32.43 -51.64 4.15
CA CYS A 174 -33.65 -52.08 3.51
C CYS A 174 -34.21 -53.34 4.25
N PRO A 175 -35.36 -53.25 4.92
CA PRO A 175 -35.91 -54.37 5.67
C PRO A 175 -36.24 -55.60 4.79
N GLN A 176 -36.67 -55.37 3.55
CA GLN A 176 -37.05 -56.41 2.63
C GLN A 176 -35.87 -57.18 2.05
N CYS A 177 -34.77 -56.47 1.70
CA CYS A 177 -33.55 -57.09 1.24
C CYS A 177 -32.85 -57.89 2.37
N ARG A 178 -33.00 -57.43 3.63
CA ARG A 178 -32.47 -58.16 4.79
C ARG A 178 -33.15 -59.51 4.97
N LEU A 179 -34.46 -59.62 4.71
CA LEU A 179 -35.20 -60.87 4.76
C LEU A 179 -34.79 -61.87 3.66
N GLN A 180 -34.12 -61.40 2.63
CA GLN A 180 -33.59 -62.19 1.51
C GLN A 180 -32.08 -62.45 1.62
N ASP A 181 -31.47 -62.24 2.79
CA ASP A 181 -30.02 -62.33 3.05
C ASP A 181 -29.14 -61.49 2.13
N ILE A 182 -29.68 -60.40 1.55
CA ILE A 182 -28.96 -59.45 0.73
C ILE A 182 -29.01 -58.05 1.41
N PRO A 183 -28.20 -57.79 2.47
CA PRO A 183 -28.33 -56.52 3.22
C PRO A 183 -27.91 -55.34 2.36
N VAL A 184 -28.83 -54.43 2.09
CA VAL A 184 -28.55 -53.11 1.44
C VAL A 184 -28.52 -52.04 2.52
N ILE A 185 -27.33 -51.54 2.82
CA ILE A 185 -27.08 -50.49 3.82
C ILE A 185 -26.64 -49.22 3.12
N LYS A 186 -27.28 -48.11 3.40
CA LYS A 186 -26.85 -46.79 2.97
C LYS A 186 -26.56 -45.92 4.19
N LYS A 187 -25.47 -45.13 4.10
CA LYS A 187 -25.09 -44.13 5.13
C LYS A 187 -25.19 -42.75 4.59
N GLY A 188 -25.61 -41.80 5.43
CA GLY A 188 -25.53 -40.40 5.13
C GLY A 188 -24.08 -40.01 4.87
N LYS A 189 -23.83 -39.25 3.80
CA LYS A 189 -22.50 -38.75 3.47
C LYS A 189 -22.40 -37.27 3.88
N ASP A 190 -21.26 -36.88 4.43
CA ASP A 190 -20.92 -35.47 4.58
C ASP A 190 -20.43 -34.94 3.23
N GLY A 191 -21.19 -33.99 2.65
CA GLY A 191 -20.86 -33.36 1.37
C GLY A 191 -20.11 -32.02 1.52
N ARG A 192 -19.68 -31.68 2.73
CA ARG A 192 -19.00 -30.40 2.99
C ARG A 192 -17.51 -30.48 2.77
N ALA A 193 -16.92 -29.33 2.47
CA ALA A 193 -15.49 -29.15 2.39
C ALA A 193 -14.83 -29.33 3.76
N HIS A 194 -13.88 -30.25 3.84
CA HIS A 194 -13.06 -30.48 5.03
C HIS A 194 -11.74 -29.70 4.91
N MET A 195 -11.47 -28.87 5.91
CA MET A 195 -10.18 -28.16 5.98
C MET A 195 -9.07 -29.13 6.37
N LEU A 196 -7.91 -28.93 5.79
CA LEU A 196 -6.73 -29.76 6.06
C LEU A 196 -6.21 -29.49 7.49
N TYR A 197 -5.75 -30.57 8.12
CA TYR A 197 -5.11 -30.54 9.44
C TYR A 197 -5.98 -30.10 10.62
N GLY A 198 -7.26 -30.36 10.61
CA GLY A 198 -7.97 -30.14 11.84
C GLY A 198 -9.49 -30.10 11.79
N MET A 199 -10.03 -29.76 12.92
CA MET A 199 -11.47 -29.62 13.16
C MET A 199 -12.02 -28.25 12.77
N ALA A 200 -11.22 -27.37 12.17
CA ALA A 200 -11.68 -26.04 11.79
C ALA A 200 -12.60 -26.10 10.56
N SER A 201 -13.67 -25.33 10.58
CA SER A 201 -14.48 -25.08 9.39
C SER A 201 -13.77 -24.09 8.44
N ALA A 202 -14.23 -24.02 7.18
CA ALA A 202 -13.75 -23.01 6.22
C ALA A 202 -13.84 -21.58 6.79
N GLY A 203 -14.98 -21.22 7.40
CA GLY A 203 -15.15 -19.92 8.06
C GLY A 203 -14.21 -19.70 9.23
N THR A 204 -13.85 -20.74 9.98
CA THR A 204 -12.88 -20.64 11.09
C THR A 204 -11.47 -20.36 10.59
N VAL A 205 -11.01 -21.07 9.55
CA VAL A 205 -9.71 -20.84 8.92
C VAL A 205 -9.67 -19.45 8.29
N ALA A 206 -10.72 -19.07 7.55
CA ALA A 206 -10.85 -17.74 6.96
C ALA A 206 -10.81 -16.64 8.03
N TRP A 207 -11.42 -16.85 9.20
CA TRP A 207 -11.38 -15.89 10.31
C TRP A 207 -9.98 -15.72 10.86
N VAL A 208 -9.23 -16.80 11.08
CA VAL A 208 -7.82 -16.74 11.53
C VAL A 208 -6.96 -15.98 10.51
N MET A 209 -7.18 -16.23 9.21
CA MET A 209 -6.50 -15.49 8.14
C MET A 209 -6.89 -14.00 8.17
N TYR A 210 -8.18 -13.69 8.21
CA TYR A 210 -8.70 -12.32 8.24
C TYR A 210 -8.13 -11.52 9.40
N GLN A 211 -8.13 -12.09 10.61
CA GLN A 211 -7.59 -11.43 11.80
C GLN A 211 -6.09 -11.12 11.64
N LYS A 212 -5.30 -12.03 11.09
CA LYS A 212 -3.86 -11.79 10.93
C LYS A 212 -3.55 -10.83 9.78
N PHE A 213 -4.13 -11.04 8.61
CA PHE A 213 -3.72 -10.37 7.38
C PHE A 213 -4.49 -9.07 7.08
N CYS A 214 -5.68 -8.90 7.66
CA CYS A 214 -6.43 -7.63 7.58
C CYS A 214 -6.28 -6.78 8.83
N ASN A 215 -6.45 -7.39 10.02
CA ASN A 215 -6.47 -6.67 11.29
C ASN A 215 -5.08 -6.63 11.96
N GLY A 216 -4.07 -7.29 11.37
CA GLY A 216 -2.72 -7.34 11.90
C GLY A 216 -2.61 -8.08 13.24
N LEU A 217 -3.57 -8.95 13.60
CA LEU A 217 -3.60 -9.68 14.88
C LEU A 217 -2.77 -10.97 14.80
N PRO A 218 -1.58 -11.05 15.44
CA PRO A 218 -0.74 -12.23 15.40
C PRO A 218 -1.43 -13.47 16.00
N TYR A 219 -1.08 -14.67 15.54
CA TYR A 219 -1.64 -15.93 16.07
C TYR A 219 -1.53 -16.05 17.60
N TYR A 220 -0.45 -15.54 18.21
CA TYR A 220 -0.29 -15.52 19.66
C TYR A 220 -1.39 -14.73 20.39
N ARG A 221 -1.82 -13.59 19.81
CA ARG A 221 -2.93 -12.80 20.37
C ARG A 221 -4.27 -13.49 20.11
N GLN A 222 -4.46 -14.12 18.94
CA GLN A 222 -5.65 -14.91 18.66
C GLN A 222 -5.78 -16.12 19.59
N GLU A 223 -4.68 -16.85 19.86
CA GLU A 223 -4.62 -17.93 20.84
C GLU A 223 -5.08 -17.49 22.24
N LYS A 224 -4.59 -16.33 22.70
CA LYS A 224 -5.00 -15.76 23.98
C LYS A 224 -6.46 -15.31 23.99
N ASP A 225 -6.94 -14.73 22.91
CA ASP A 225 -8.32 -14.30 22.77
C ASP A 225 -9.27 -15.50 22.82
N TRP A 226 -9.01 -16.54 22.05
CA TRP A 226 -9.85 -17.75 22.01
C TRP A 226 -9.89 -18.50 23.37
N LYS A 227 -8.81 -18.43 24.13
CA LYS A 227 -8.79 -18.98 25.48
C LYS A 227 -9.81 -18.30 26.40
N GLN A 228 -10.14 -17.01 26.17
CA GLN A 228 -11.20 -16.30 26.92
C GLN A 228 -12.61 -16.88 26.61
N TYR A 229 -12.77 -17.47 25.43
CA TYR A 229 -14.01 -18.16 25.03
C TYR A 229 -14.02 -19.65 25.38
N GLY A 230 -13.04 -20.12 26.18
CA GLY A 230 -12.93 -21.53 26.61
C GLY A 230 -12.39 -22.48 25.54
N VAL A 231 -11.75 -21.97 24.47
CA VAL A 231 -11.21 -22.77 23.38
C VAL A 231 -9.68 -22.75 23.44
N GLU A 232 -9.06 -23.91 23.61
CA GLU A 232 -7.61 -24.07 23.68
C GLU A 232 -7.06 -24.57 22.33
N ILE A 233 -6.80 -23.66 21.41
CA ILE A 233 -6.16 -23.90 20.11
C ILE A 233 -4.83 -23.15 20.11
N THR A 234 -3.73 -23.90 19.87
CA THR A 234 -2.39 -23.31 19.87
C THR A 234 -2.12 -22.49 18.61
N ARG A 235 -1.28 -21.46 18.72
CA ARG A 235 -0.79 -20.69 17.57
C ARG A 235 -0.15 -21.55 16.49
N ALA A 236 0.49 -22.68 16.86
CA ALA A 236 1.05 -23.64 15.92
C ALA A 236 -0.04 -24.30 15.07
N THR A 237 -1.16 -24.69 15.71
CA THR A 237 -2.33 -25.25 15.01
C THR A 237 -2.93 -24.23 14.05
N MET A 238 -3.13 -22.96 14.49
CA MET A 238 -3.63 -21.89 13.64
C MET A 238 -2.71 -21.62 12.44
N SER A 239 -1.38 -21.61 12.68
CA SER A 239 -0.38 -21.47 11.61
C SER A 239 -0.46 -22.60 10.60
N ASN A 240 -0.58 -23.87 11.07
CA ASN A 240 -0.70 -25.02 10.18
C ASN A 240 -1.99 -25.00 9.36
N TRP A 241 -3.11 -24.56 9.93
CA TRP A 241 -4.34 -24.37 9.16
C TRP A 241 -4.13 -23.40 8.00
N VAL A 242 -3.48 -22.26 8.29
CA VAL A 242 -3.22 -21.24 7.27
C VAL A 242 -2.25 -21.74 6.20
N ILE A 243 -1.11 -22.32 6.61
CA ILE A 243 -0.08 -22.81 5.66
C ILE A 243 -0.67 -23.87 4.73
N ARG A 244 -1.31 -24.90 5.29
CA ARG A 244 -1.76 -26.05 4.50
C ARG A 244 -2.95 -25.75 3.61
N ASN A 245 -3.91 -24.98 4.11
CA ASN A 245 -5.09 -24.64 3.30
C ASN A 245 -4.78 -23.55 2.26
N SER A 246 -3.83 -22.63 2.51
CA SER A 246 -3.41 -21.68 1.48
C SER A 246 -2.61 -22.37 0.36
N GLU A 247 -1.74 -23.30 0.70
CA GLU A 247 -0.97 -24.09 -0.28
C GLU A 247 -1.91 -24.96 -1.14
N ALA A 248 -2.88 -25.64 -0.52
CA ALA A 248 -3.76 -26.54 -1.23
C ALA A 248 -4.84 -25.84 -2.07
N PHE A 249 -5.40 -24.73 -1.58
CA PHE A 249 -6.63 -24.16 -2.16
C PHE A 249 -6.47 -22.72 -2.66
N PHE A 250 -5.47 -21.96 -2.21
CA PHE A 250 -5.27 -20.59 -2.70
C PHE A 250 -4.16 -20.49 -3.74
N LEU A 251 -3.21 -21.43 -3.73
CA LEU A 251 -2.12 -21.45 -4.72
C LEU A 251 -2.64 -21.55 -6.17
N PRO A 252 -3.64 -22.40 -6.52
CA PRO A 252 -4.18 -22.43 -7.87
C PRO A 252 -4.74 -21.07 -8.32
N MET A 253 -5.46 -20.37 -7.43
CA MET A 253 -5.96 -19.01 -7.70
C MET A 253 -4.81 -17.98 -7.84
N TYR A 254 -3.77 -18.11 -7.00
CA TYR A 254 -2.58 -17.28 -7.08
C TYR A 254 -1.88 -17.41 -8.43
N GLU A 255 -1.67 -18.64 -8.90
CA GLU A 255 -1.05 -18.93 -10.19
C GLU A 255 -1.92 -18.45 -11.36
N TYR A 256 -3.23 -18.58 -11.25
CA TYR A 256 -4.18 -18.03 -12.22
C TYR A 256 -4.04 -16.49 -12.30
N PHE A 257 -4.06 -15.78 -11.16
CA PHE A 257 -3.86 -14.32 -11.15
C PHE A 257 -2.48 -13.92 -11.68
N HIS A 258 -1.45 -14.74 -11.44
CA HIS A 258 -0.13 -14.50 -12.00
C HIS A 258 -0.14 -14.56 -13.53
N ARG A 259 -0.75 -15.60 -14.12
CA ARG A 259 -0.92 -15.68 -15.59
C ARG A 259 -1.67 -14.46 -16.14
N LYS A 260 -2.75 -14.05 -15.47
CA LYS A 260 -3.52 -12.86 -15.86
C LYS A 260 -2.72 -11.55 -15.73
N LEU A 261 -1.81 -11.44 -14.78
CA LEU A 261 -0.91 -10.29 -14.68
C LEU A 261 0.06 -10.24 -15.86
N LEU A 262 0.62 -11.38 -16.28
CA LEU A 262 1.56 -11.44 -17.40
C LEU A 262 0.93 -11.07 -18.76
N GLU A 263 -0.39 -11.21 -18.90
CA GLU A 263 -1.15 -10.79 -20.08
C GLU A 263 -1.33 -9.26 -20.17
N ARG A 264 -1.02 -8.50 -19.07
CA ARG A 264 -1.23 -7.06 -19.03
C ARG A 264 -0.10 -6.30 -19.73
N GLY A 265 -0.42 -5.17 -20.35
CA GLY A 265 0.58 -4.33 -21.02
C GLY A 265 1.31 -3.35 -20.08
N PHE A 266 0.86 -3.22 -18.83
CA PHE A 266 1.45 -2.37 -17.82
C PHE A 266 1.41 -3.03 -16.44
N ALA A 267 2.56 -3.17 -15.83
CA ALA A 267 2.72 -3.70 -14.48
C ALA A 267 3.50 -2.74 -13.59
N MET A 268 3.33 -2.89 -12.30
CA MET A 268 4.02 -2.13 -11.27
C MET A 268 4.65 -3.10 -10.27
N ALA A 269 5.81 -2.74 -9.72
CA ALA A 269 6.53 -3.57 -8.75
C ALA A 269 7.11 -2.75 -7.62
N ASP A 270 7.20 -3.40 -6.45
CA ASP A 270 7.84 -2.87 -5.23
C ASP A 270 8.32 -4.06 -4.38
N GLU A 271 9.22 -3.84 -3.41
CA GLU A 271 9.65 -4.86 -2.50
C GLU A 271 9.96 -4.31 -1.10
N THR A 272 9.76 -5.12 -0.08
CA THR A 272 10.04 -4.76 1.31
C THR A 272 10.79 -5.89 2.03
N PRO A 273 11.74 -5.58 2.95
CA PRO A 273 12.44 -6.60 3.69
C PRO A 273 11.49 -7.39 4.61
N LEU A 274 11.83 -8.68 4.78
CA LEU A 274 11.16 -9.63 5.66
C LEU A 274 12.23 -10.39 6.45
N GLN A 275 11.97 -10.74 7.70
CA GLN A 275 12.79 -11.66 8.45
C GLN A 275 12.13 -13.04 8.49
N VAL A 276 12.91 -14.08 8.16
CA VAL A 276 12.50 -15.48 8.30
C VAL A 276 13.55 -16.19 9.17
N LEU A 277 13.11 -16.84 10.25
CA LEU A 277 14.04 -17.32 11.28
C LEU A 277 14.77 -18.62 10.87
N HIS A 278 14.06 -19.54 10.23
CA HIS A 278 14.57 -20.88 9.92
C HIS A 278 14.64 -21.10 8.39
N GLU A 279 15.38 -20.24 7.69
CA GLU A 279 15.76 -20.48 6.30
C GLU A 279 16.97 -21.43 6.25
N PRO A 280 16.95 -22.44 5.35
CA PRO A 280 18.10 -23.34 5.20
C PRO A 280 19.39 -22.55 4.90
N GLU A 281 20.50 -22.92 5.54
CA GLU A 281 21.85 -22.37 5.33
C GLU A 281 21.98 -20.84 5.55
N ARG A 282 20.96 -20.18 6.14
CA ARG A 282 20.95 -18.73 6.37
C ARG A 282 20.78 -18.40 7.86
N ARG A 283 21.43 -17.34 8.29
CA ARG A 283 21.28 -16.84 9.65
C ARG A 283 19.92 -16.15 9.81
N ALA A 284 19.29 -16.30 10.97
CA ALA A 284 18.00 -15.69 11.30
C ALA A 284 17.94 -14.16 11.12
N GLN A 285 19.10 -13.46 11.21
CA GLN A 285 19.19 -12.01 11.01
C GLN A 285 19.31 -11.60 9.53
N THR A 286 19.46 -12.56 8.62
CA THR A 286 19.57 -12.26 7.18
C THR A 286 18.23 -11.75 6.66
N LYS A 287 18.26 -10.69 5.86
CA LYS A 287 17.06 -10.12 5.26
C LYS A 287 16.58 -10.97 4.08
N SER A 288 15.35 -11.39 4.14
CA SER A 288 14.57 -11.89 3.01
C SER A 288 13.61 -10.81 2.56
N TYR A 289 12.85 -11.03 1.50
CA TYR A 289 12.04 -9.98 0.90
C TYR A 289 10.64 -10.46 0.54
N MET A 290 9.67 -9.58 0.73
CA MET A 290 8.34 -9.70 0.16
C MET A 290 8.28 -8.76 -1.04
N TRP A 291 8.15 -9.33 -2.23
CA TRP A 291 7.95 -8.62 -3.48
C TRP A 291 6.45 -8.42 -3.71
N LEU A 292 6.12 -7.31 -4.32
CA LEU A 292 4.78 -6.99 -4.79
C LEU A 292 4.82 -6.76 -6.29
N PHE A 293 3.90 -7.39 -7.00
CA PHE A 293 3.64 -7.14 -8.42
C PHE A 293 2.15 -6.87 -8.60
N ARG A 294 1.82 -5.87 -9.39
CA ARG A 294 0.43 -5.53 -9.61
C ARG A 294 0.17 -4.97 -11.02
N SER A 295 -1.08 -5.05 -11.47
CA SER A 295 -1.53 -4.29 -12.64
C SER A 295 -1.63 -2.80 -12.31
N GLY A 296 -1.50 -1.95 -13.34
CA GLY A 296 -1.87 -0.55 -13.24
C GLY A 296 -3.38 -0.32 -13.43
N GLU A 297 -3.74 0.94 -13.66
CA GLU A 297 -5.09 1.36 -14.04
C GLU A 297 -5.24 1.31 -15.56
N ASP A 298 -5.21 0.12 -16.12
CA ASP A 298 -5.21 -0.16 -17.56
C ASP A 298 -6.59 -0.59 -18.11
N GLY A 299 -7.65 -0.37 -17.32
CA GLY A 299 -9.04 -0.65 -17.68
C GLY A 299 -9.54 -2.06 -17.35
N GLY A 300 -8.65 -2.97 -16.94
CA GLY A 300 -9.03 -4.29 -16.45
C GLY A 300 -9.16 -4.33 -14.92
N PRO A 301 -9.67 -5.44 -14.37
CA PRO A 301 -9.75 -5.61 -12.93
C PRO A 301 -8.36 -5.53 -12.29
N PRO A 302 -8.22 -4.93 -11.11
CA PRO A 302 -6.94 -4.82 -10.42
C PRO A 302 -6.44 -6.21 -10.00
N ILE A 303 -5.15 -6.48 -10.29
CA ILE A 303 -4.44 -7.69 -9.89
C ILE A 303 -3.29 -7.27 -8.97
N ILE A 304 -3.17 -7.94 -7.81
CA ILE A 304 -2.15 -7.66 -6.80
C ILE A 304 -1.60 -8.99 -6.31
N LEU A 305 -0.29 -9.19 -6.46
CA LEU A 305 0.40 -10.43 -6.13
C LEU A 305 1.59 -10.15 -5.22
N TYR A 306 1.71 -10.92 -4.15
CA TYR A 306 2.88 -10.92 -3.28
C TYR A 306 3.71 -12.16 -3.54
N LYS A 307 5.04 -12.03 -3.53
CA LYS A 307 5.99 -13.13 -3.68
C LYS A 307 7.05 -13.06 -2.61
N TYR A 308 7.18 -14.11 -1.82
CA TYR A 308 8.31 -14.28 -0.92
C TYR A 308 9.56 -14.68 -1.71
N SER A 309 10.72 -14.12 -1.33
CA SER A 309 12.03 -14.51 -1.85
C SER A 309 13.10 -14.32 -0.79
N GLU A 310 14.08 -15.22 -0.76
CA GLU A 310 15.18 -15.17 0.20
C GLU A 310 16.11 -13.99 0.01
N THR A 311 16.17 -13.42 -1.21
CA THR A 311 17.11 -12.34 -1.55
C THR A 311 16.38 -11.19 -2.25
N ARG A 312 17.05 -10.02 -2.31
CA ARG A 312 16.65 -8.88 -3.16
C ARG A 312 17.22 -9.00 -4.58
N ALA A 313 17.77 -10.14 -4.99
CA ALA A 313 18.35 -10.28 -6.32
C ALA A 313 17.32 -9.96 -7.41
N GLY A 314 17.74 -9.22 -8.45
CA GLY A 314 16.88 -8.86 -9.58
C GLY A 314 16.35 -10.08 -10.34
N ASP A 315 17.01 -11.20 -10.22
CA ASP A 315 16.59 -12.48 -10.83
C ASP A 315 15.21 -12.91 -10.30
N ASN A 316 14.85 -12.56 -9.07
CA ASN A 316 13.49 -12.79 -8.53
C ASN A 316 12.40 -12.07 -9.34
N ALA A 317 12.68 -10.86 -9.84
CA ALA A 317 11.76 -10.13 -10.70
C ALA A 317 11.78 -10.70 -12.14
N VAL A 318 12.95 -11.13 -12.63
CA VAL A 318 13.08 -11.79 -13.94
C VAL A 318 12.25 -13.07 -13.99
N ASP A 319 12.40 -13.92 -12.98
CA ASP A 319 11.67 -15.20 -12.90
C ASP A 319 10.16 -14.98 -12.79
N PHE A 320 9.73 -14.03 -11.95
CA PHE A 320 8.31 -13.76 -11.75
C PHE A 320 7.65 -13.11 -12.96
N LEU A 321 8.35 -12.21 -13.64
CA LEU A 321 7.85 -11.52 -14.83
C LEU A 321 8.27 -12.22 -16.14
N HIS A 322 8.68 -13.50 -16.06
CA HIS A 322 9.03 -14.25 -17.25
C HIS A 322 7.84 -14.31 -18.23
N GLY A 323 8.06 -13.87 -19.47
CA GLY A 323 7.02 -13.78 -20.49
C GLY A 323 6.20 -12.49 -20.50
N PHE A 324 6.35 -11.61 -19.49
CA PHE A 324 5.73 -10.28 -19.49
C PHE A 324 6.32 -9.39 -20.59
N LYS A 325 5.44 -8.74 -21.34
CA LYS A 325 5.82 -7.81 -22.42
C LYS A 325 5.04 -6.50 -22.23
N GLY A 326 5.74 -5.44 -21.91
CA GLY A 326 5.07 -4.15 -21.69
C GLY A 326 5.90 -3.17 -20.89
N TYR A 327 5.21 -2.30 -20.17
CA TYR A 327 5.84 -1.28 -19.34
C TYR A 327 5.85 -1.69 -17.86
N LEU A 328 7.00 -1.53 -17.20
CA LEU A 328 7.18 -1.85 -15.79
C LEU A 328 7.51 -0.58 -15.00
N MET A 329 6.59 -0.16 -14.14
CA MET A 329 6.80 0.91 -13.17
C MET A 329 7.38 0.32 -11.88
N CYS A 330 8.48 0.89 -11.42
CA CYS A 330 9.09 0.51 -10.14
C CYS A 330 9.91 1.68 -9.59
N ASP A 331 10.40 1.49 -8.38
CA ASP A 331 11.35 2.41 -7.74
C ASP A 331 12.72 2.43 -8.46
N GLY A 332 13.69 3.03 -7.80
CA GLY A 332 15.06 3.15 -8.34
C GLY A 332 15.92 1.90 -8.27
N TYR A 333 15.43 0.77 -7.80
CA TYR A 333 16.26 -0.43 -7.67
C TYR A 333 16.70 -0.98 -9.03
N SER A 334 18.03 -1.17 -9.18
CA SER A 334 18.64 -1.59 -10.47
C SER A 334 18.30 -3.04 -10.85
N GLY A 335 17.88 -3.88 -9.90
CA GLY A 335 17.51 -5.27 -10.16
C GLY A 335 16.41 -5.43 -11.22
N TYR A 336 15.50 -4.48 -11.30
CA TYR A 336 14.45 -4.48 -12.32
C TYR A 336 14.94 -4.23 -13.76
N ASN A 337 16.18 -3.72 -13.93
CA ASN A 337 16.79 -3.57 -15.27
C ASN A 337 17.05 -4.91 -15.97
N LYS A 338 17.07 -6.01 -15.20
CA LYS A 338 17.29 -7.35 -15.71
C LYS A 338 16.06 -7.99 -16.35
N VAL A 339 14.84 -7.44 -16.11
CA VAL A 339 13.61 -8.02 -16.65
C VAL A 339 13.61 -7.85 -18.16
N PRO A 340 13.67 -8.95 -18.93
CA PRO A 340 13.69 -8.88 -20.38
C PRO A 340 12.32 -8.42 -20.90
N ASP A 341 12.30 -7.83 -22.09
CA ASP A 341 11.08 -7.41 -22.82
C ASP A 341 10.18 -6.40 -22.07
N ALA A 342 10.58 -5.94 -20.87
CA ALA A 342 9.88 -4.91 -20.11
C ALA A 342 10.57 -3.55 -20.27
N LYS A 343 9.84 -2.54 -20.71
CA LYS A 343 10.30 -1.15 -20.72
C LYS A 343 10.06 -0.51 -19.36
N ARG A 344 11.13 -0.11 -18.68
CA ARG A 344 11.00 0.58 -17.39
C ARG A 344 10.39 1.97 -17.54
N THR A 345 9.55 2.34 -16.56
CA THR A 345 9.09 3.72 -16.36
C THR A 345 9.54 4.21 -14.99
N ALA A 346 9.83 5.50 -14.88
CA ALA A 346 10.26 6.12 -13.63
C ALA A 346 9.08 6.64 -12.81
N CYS A 347 9.18 6.55 -11.49
CA CYS A 347 8.25 7.20 -10.57
C CYS A 347 8.61 8.69 -10.39
N TRP A 348 7.78 9.60 -10.91
CA TRP A 348 7.99 11.04 -10.77
C TRP A 348 7.75 11.56 -9.34
N ALA A 349 6.98 10.83 -8.52
CA ALA A 349 6.81 11.16 -7.11
C ALA A 349 8.13 11.03 -6.33
N HIS A 350 8.95 10.02 -6.61
CA HIS A 350 10.28 9.90 -6.03
C HIS A 350 11.21 11.05 -6.45
N ILE A 351 11.19 11.45 -7.72
CA ILE A 351 11.97 12.59 -8.21
C ILE A 351 11.55 13.86 -7.47
N ARG A 352 10.23 14.08 -7.33
CA ARG A 352 9.67 15.19 -6.54
C ARG A 352 10.22 15.21 -5.12
N ARG A 353 10.21 14.07 -4.44
CA ARG A 353 10.70 13.92 -3.07
C ARG A 353 12.16 14.31 -2.93
N TYR A 354 13.05 13.78 -3.79
CA TYR A 354 14.47 14.12 -3.76
C TYR A 354 14.73 15.62 -3.95
N LEU A 355 14.01 16.27 -4.86
CA LEU A 355 14.12 17.72 -5.07
C LEU A 355 13.56 18.50 -3.87
N THR A 356 12.42 18.07 -3.29
CA THR A 356 11.84 18.69 -2.08
C THR A 356 12.81 18.61 -0.90
N ASP A 357 13.47 17.45 -0.70
CA ASP A 357 14.45 17.27 0.36
C ASP A 357 15.70 18.13 0.17
N ALA A 358 15.99 18.53 -1.07
CA ALA A 358 17.09 19.44 -1.39
C ALA A 358 16.74 20.92 -1.16
N ILE A 359 15.47 21.27 -0.91
CA ILE A 359 15.06 22.64 -0.56
C ILE A 359 15.41 22.91 0.91
N PRO A 360 16.10 24.01 1.24
CA PRO A 360 16.42 24.38 2.62
C PRO A 360 15.16 24.62 3.46
N LYS A 361 15.04 23.90 4.57
CA LYS A 361 13.89 24.03 5.48
C LYS A 361 13.96 25.34 6.30
N GLY A 362 12.80 25.96 6.55
CA GLY A 362 12.68 27.11 7.45
C GLY A 362 13.11 28.47 6.85
N LYS A 363 13.31 28.54 5.53
CA LYS A 363 13.54 29.79 4.79
C LYS A 363 12.39 30.02 3.81
N ALA A 364 12.13 31.29 3.46
CA ALA A 364 11.25 31.62 2.35
C ALA A 364 11.75 30.95 1.07
N LEU A 365 10.81 30.53 0.19
CA LEU A 365 11.16 29.92 -1.08
C LEU A 365 11.96 30.89 -1.94
N ASP A 366 13.14 30.46 -2.32
CA ASP A 366 14.01 31.19 -3.22
C ASP A 366 13.97 30.54 -4.61
N TYR A 367 13.32 31.18 -5.54
CA TYR A 367 13.13 30.70 -6.92
C TYR A 367 14.40 30.66 -7.75
N THR A 368 15.50 31.23 -7.24
CA THR A 368 16.81 31.13 -7.90
C THR A 368 17.53 29.82 -7.55
N GLN A 369 17.10 29.13 -6.49
CA GLN A 369 17.70 27.87 -6.08
C GLN A 369 17.41 26.74 -7.08
N PRO A 370 18.42 25.95 -7.44
CA PRO A 370 18.24 24.84 -8.38
C PRO A 370 17.17 23.82 -7.95
N SER A 371 17.06 23.47 -6.66
CA SER A 371 16.06 22.54 -6.14
C SER A 371 14.64 23.07 -6.34
N VAL A 372 14.41 24.38 -6.14
CA VAL A 372 13.11 25.03 -6.38
C VAL A 372 12.80 25.07 -7.87
N GLN A 373 13.78 25.42 -8.72
CA GLN A 373 13.60 25.41 -10.18
C GLN A 373 13.23 24.03 -10.70
N GLY A 374 13.91 22.97 -10.26
CA GLY A 374 13.57 21.60 -10.60
C GLY A 374 12.15 21.23 -10.16
N MET A 375 11.74 21.67 -8.95
CA MET A 375 10.39 21.44 -8.43
C MET A 375 9.29 22.10 -9.26
N LEU A 376 9.54 23.27 -9.85
CA LEU A 376 8.55 23.93 -10.73
C LEU A 376 8.21 23.06 -11.94
N TYR A 377 9.21 22.45 -12.60
CA TYR A 377 8.96 21.51 -13.69
C TYR A 377 8.13 20.31 -13.22
N ILE A 378 8.49 19.74 -12.07
CA ILE A 378 7.78 18.57 -11.55
C ILE A 378 6.34 18.90 -11.19
N ASN A 379 6.10 20.03 -10.51
CA ASN A 379 4.74 20.48 -10.17
C ASN A 379 3.90 20.75 -11.42
N GLN A 380 4.51 21.31 -12.45
CA GLN A 380 3.84 21.50 -13.75
C GLN A 380 3.45 20.16 -14.38
N LEU A 381 4.32 19.15 -14.34
CA LEU A 381 4.01 17.81 -14.85
C LEU A 381 2.87 17.16 -14.07
N PHE A 382 2.89 17.20 -12.73
CA PHE A 382 1.78 16.68 -11.91
C PHE A 382 0.45 17.38 -12.22
N HIS A 383 0.48 18.69 -12.36
CA HIS A 383 -0.73 19.45 -12.73
C HIS A 383 -1.25 19.07 -14.12
N LEU A 384 -0.37 18.94 -15.12
CA LEU A 384 -0.75 18.55 -16.48
C LEU A 384 -1.33 17.13 -16.49
N GLU A 385 -0.70 16.18 -15.79
CA GLU A 385 -1.18 14.81 -15.69
C GLU A 385 -2.57 14.73 -15.04
N ASP A 386 -2.81 15.49 -13.94
CA ASP A 386 -4.13 15.59 -13.31
C ASP A 386 -5.20 16.12 -14.28
N VAL A 387 -4.87 17.16 -15.04
CA VAL A 387 -5.76 17.73 -16.07
C VAL A 387 -6.01 16.74 -17.19
N ILE A 388 -4.97 16.05 -17.68
CA ILE A 388 -5.09 15.07 -18.76
C ILE A 388 -5.96 13.90 -18.32
N ARG A 389 -5.68 13.32 -17.14
CA ARG A 389 -6.45 12.19 -16.59
C ARG A 389 -7.92 12.54 -16.29
N SER A 390 -8.19 13.77 -15.88
CA SER A 390 -9.57 14.23 -15.64
C SER A 390 -10.36 14.46 -16.93
N LYS A 391 -9.67 14.80 -18.03
CA LYS A 391 -10.29 15.17 -19.29
C LYS A 391 -10.47 14.02 -20.27
N TYR A 392 -9.54 13.07 -20.27
CA TYR A 392 -9.49 11.98 -21.27
C TYR A 392 -9.63 10.61 -20.57
N SER A 393 -10.51 9.76 -21.10
CA SER A 393 -10.71 8.38 -20.63
C SER A 393 -10.01 7.33 -21.48
N SER A 394 -9.69 7.66 -22.75
CA SER A 394 -9.01 6.76 -23.67
C SER A 394 -7.48 6.87 -23.52
N PHE A 395 -6.78 5.75 -23.44
CA PHE A 395 -5.32 5.71 -23.30
C PHE A 395 -4.60 6.34 -24.50
N ASP A 396 -5.14 6.22 -25.71
CA ASP A 396 -4.59 6.87 -26.90
C ASP A 396 -4.72 8.39 -26.83
N ALA A 397 -5.84 8.90 -26.32
CA ALA A 397 -6.05 10.32 -26.12
C ALA A 397 -5.13 10.87 -25.00
N ILE A 398 -4.93 10.10 -23.92
CA ILE A 398 -3.99 10.43 -22.85
C ILE A 398 -2.57 10.51 -23.40
N LYS A 399 -2.12 9.49 -24.15
CA LYS A 399 -0.81 9.47 -24.82
C LYS A 399 -0.62 10.70 -25.71
N LYS A 400 -1.59 11.00 -26.56
CA LYS A 400 -1.53 12.17 -27.46
C LYS A 400 -1.41 13.49 -26.67
N ALA A 401 -2.21 13.65 -25.63
CA ALA A 401 -2.18 14.84 -24.78
C ALA A 401 -0.86 15.00 -24.03
N ARG A 402 -0.28 13.91 -23.51
CA ARG A 402 1.05 13.89 -22.90
C ARG A 402 2.14 14.30 -23.86
N LEU A 403 2.13 13.77 -25.10
CA LEU A 403 3.10 14.13 -26.13
C LEU A 403 3.00 15.61 -26.53
N GLU A 404 1.80 16.18 -26.51
CA GLU A 404 1.58 17.59 -26.85
C GLU A 404 1.97 18.52 -25.69
N LYS A 405 1.62 18.18 -24.43
CA LYS A 405 1.70 19.12 -23.30
C LYS A 405 2.84 18.82 -22.33
N GLU A 406 3.12 17.54 -22.04
CA GLU A 406 4.10 17.17 -21.03
C GLU A 406 5.49 16.96 -21.62
N LYS A 407 5.58 16.40 -22.85
CA LYS A 407 6.86 16.17 -23.51
C LYS A 407 7.75 17.43 -23.53
N PRO A 408 7.27 18.62 -23.91
CA PRO A 408 8.08 19.85 -23.87
C PRO A 408 8.59 20.19 -22.45
N VAL A 409 7.79 19.93 -21.44
CA VAL A 409 8.16 20.16 -20.03
C VAL A 409 9.24 19.19 -19.58
N VAL A 410 9.11 17.90 -19.95
CA VAL A 410 10.13 16.86 -19.69
C VAL A 410 11.44 17.22 -20.40
N GLU A 411 11.41 17.66 -21.66
CA GLU A 411 12.60 18.09 -22.41
C GLU A 411 13.26 19.32 -21.75
N GLY A 412 12.46 20.29 -21.31
CA GLY A 412 12.91 21.45 -20.55
C GLY A 412 13.57 21.05 -19.24
N PHE A 413 12.96 20.14 -18.49
CA PHE A 413 13.51 19.57 -17.25
C PHE A 413 14.84 18.85 -17.50
N LEU A 414 14.95 18.03 -18.53
CA LEU A 414 16.17 17.34 -18.89
C LEU A 414 17.29 18.32 -19.33
N SER A 415 16.93 19.40 -20.02
CA SER A 415 17.88 20.46 -20.39
C SER A 415 18.37 21.22 -19.16
N TRP A 416 17.47 21.56 -18.23
CA TRP A 416 17.81 22.13 -16.94
C TRP A 416 18.74 21.20 -16.14
N LEU A 417 18.41 19.89 -16.06
CA LEU A 417 19.21 18.88 -15.34
C LEU A 417 20.65 18.82 -15.84
N ASN A 418 20.88 18.95 -17.15
CA ASN A 418 22.22 18.94 -17.74
C ASN A 418 23.09 20.12 -17.31
N GLN A 419 22.49 21.21 -16.89
CA GLN A 419 23.19 22.43 -16.45
C GLN A 419 23.56 22.36 -14.96
N GLN A 420 23.05 21.36 -14.23
CA GLN A 420 23.27 21.25 -12.80
C GLN A 420 24.66 20.65 -12.50
N ASN A 421 25.40 21.34 -11.65
CA ASN A 421 26.68 20.88 -11.13
C ASN A 421 26.74 21.10 -9.61
N PRO A 422 25.95 20.37 -8.84
CA PRO A 422 25.84 20.55 -7.40
C PRO A 422 27.13 20.14 -6.67
N ILE A 423 27.32 20.69 -5.48
CA ILE A 423 28.44 20.33 -4.60
C ILE A 423 28.30 18.85 -4.22
N ARG A 424 29.38 18.11 -4.42
CA ARG A 424 29.43 16.66 -4.14
C ARG A 424 29.03 16.34 -2.71
N GLY A 425 28.13 15.39 -2.52
CA GLY A 425 27.60 14.96 -1.21
C GLY A 425 26.45 15.82 -0.67
N SER A 426 26.11 16.94 -1.33
CA SER A 426 24.95 17.76 -0.96
C SER A 426 23.63 17.02 -1.25
N ARG A 427 22.51 17.49 -0.67
CA ARG A 427 21.17 16.95 -0.98
C ARG A 427 20.81 17.12 -2.45
N MET A 428 21.22 18.25 -3.04
CA MET A 428 21.01 18.50 -4.47
C MET A 428 21.84 17.54 -5.33
N ASP A 429 23.06 17.19 -4.93
CA ASP A 429 23.87 16.18 -5.62
C ASP A 429 23.20 14.80 -5.59
N LYS A 430 22.64 14.41 -4.45
CA LYS A 430 21.86 13.17 -4.33
C LYS A 430 20.64 13.20 -5.26
N ALA A 431 19.91 14.32 -5.32
CA ALA A 431 18.75 14.47 -6.20
C ALA A 431 19.16 14.37 -7.68
N VAL A 432 20.18 15.12 -8.11
CA VAL A 432 20.68 15.11 -9.49
C VAL A 432 21.19 13.72 -9.87
N THR A 433 21.98 13.07 -9.01
CA THR A 433 22.47 11.70 -9.24
C THR A 433 21.32 10.70 -9.35
N TYR A 434 20.32 10.79 -8.46
CA TYR A 434 19.14 9.94 -8.51
C TYR A 434 18.39 10.08 -9.84
N ILE A 435 18.18 11.30 -10.31
CA ILE A 435 17.48 11.60 -11.55
C ILE A 435 18.30 11.16 -12.77
N GLN A 436 19.61 11.45 -12.79
CA GLN A 436 20.50 11.07 -13.89
C GLN A 436 20.59 9.56 -14.10
N ASN A 437 20.63 8.78 -13.02
CA ASN A 437 20.63 7.32 -13.09
C ASN A 437 19.35 6.74 -13.72
N ARG A 438 18.29 7.53 -13.83
CA ARG A 438 16.97 7.15 -14.38
C ARG A 438 16.63 7.84 -15.69
N ARG A 439 17.55 8.64 -16.20
CA ARG A 439 17.35 9.48 -17.39
C ARG A 439 16.80 8.70 -18.59
N SER A 440 17.29 7.49 -18.82
CA SER A 440 16.94 6.66 -19.99
C SER A 440 15.47 6.25 -20.02
N TYR A 441 14.78 6.26 -18.87
CA TYR A 441 13.38 5.83 -18.77
C TYR A 441 12.44 6.85 -18.11
N LEU A 442 12.91 8.10 -17.93
CA LEU A 442 12.05 9.21 -17.45
C LEU A 442 10.91 9.53 -18.42
N SER A 443 11.19 9.45 -19.72
CA SER A 443 10.23 9.78 -20.79
C SER A 443 9.38 8.59 -21.22
N THR A 444 9.66 7.37 -20.76
CA THR A 444 9.01 6.13 -21.23
C THR A 444 7.50 6.14 -21.01
N TYR A 445 7.00 6.78 -19.94
CA TYR A 445 5.57 6.88 -19.67
C TYR A 445 4.79 7.65 -20.76
N LEU A 446 5.47 8.48 -21.57
CA LEU A 446 4.89 9.19 -22.70
C LEU A 446 4.54 8.25 -23.87
N GLU A 447 5.14 7.05 -23.90
CA GLU A 447 4.94 6.09 -24.98
C GLU A 447 3.57 5.39 -24.94
N ASP A 448 2.97 5.32 -23.73
CA ASP A 448 1.69 4.62 -23.55
C ASP A 448 0.83 5.31 -22.48
N GLY A 449 -0.44 5.58 -22.82
CA GLY A 449 -1.38 6.22 -21.88
C GLY A 449 -1.76 5.38 -20.66
N ARG A 450 -1.51 4.06 -20.69
CA ARG A 450 -1.72 3.15 -19.54
C ARG A 450 -0.68 3.36 -18.44
N CYS A 451 0.52 3.83 -18.80
CA CYS A 451 1.58 4.06 -17.83
C CYS A 451 1.13 5.04 -16.74
N SER A 452 1.33 4.69 -15.48
CA SER A 452 1.12 5.60 -14.35
C SER A 452 2.27 6.61 -14.26
N PHE A 453 1.98 7.78 -13.67
CA PHE A 453 2.98 8.81 -13.44
C PHE A 453 3.77 8.60 -12.13
N SER A 454 3.19 7.84 -11.19
CA SER A 454 3.81 7.50 -9.91
C SER A 454 3.60 6.05 -9.52
N ASN A 455 4.47 5.53 -8.63
CA ASN A 455 4.39 4.18 -8.07
C ASN A 455 3.48 4.09 -6.83
N ASN A 456 2.70 5.13 -6.52
CA ASN A 456 1.89 5.20 -5.31
C ASN A 456 0.92 4.02 -5.14
N LEU A 457 0.42 3.46 -6.25
CA LEU A 457 -0.46 2.29 -6.19
C LEU A 457 0.26 1.06 -5.62
N SER A 458 1.53 0.82 -5.99
CA SER A 458 2.33 -0.28 -5.43
C SER A 458 2.70 -0.02 -3.98
N GLU A 459 3.11 1.22 -3.66
CA GLU A 459 3.42 1.63 -2.29
C GLU A 459 2.22 1.45 -1.36
N ASN A 460 1.01 1.81 -1.81
CA ASN A 460 -0.22 1.58 -1.07
C ASN A 460 -0.57 0.09 -0.96
N ALA A 461 -0.31 -0.71 -2.01
CA ALA A 461 -0.59 -2.13 -1.99
C ALA A 461 0.39 -2.92 -1.10
N ILE A 462 1.66 -2.50 -0.97
CA ILE A 462 2.63 -3.18 -0.07
C ILE A 462 2.49 -2.75 1.40
N ARG A 463 1.85 -1.60 1.65
CA ARG A 463 1.66 -1.04 3.00
C ARG A 463 0.94 -1.97 3.99
N PRO A 464 -0.14 -2.71 3.64
CA PRO A 464 -0.78 -3.64 4.57
C PRO A 464 0.19 -4.70 5.11
N PHE A 465 1.09 -5.22 4.28
CA PHE A 465 2.13 -6.13 4.70
C PHE A 465 3.11 -5.46 5.67
N THR A 466 3.59 -4.25 5.36
CA THR A 466 4.57 -3.53 6.20
C THR A 466 3.99 -3.16 7.56
N VAL A 467 2.71 -2.78 7.62
CA VAL A 467 1.98 -2.51 8.87
C VAL A 467 1.78 -3.81 9.66
N GLY A 468 1.32 -4.88 9.01
CA GLY A 468 1.15 -6.19 9.64
C GLY A 468 2.46 -6.71 10.24
N ARG A 469 3.56 -6.58 9.49
CA ARG A 469 4.90 -6.98 9.95
C ARG A 469 5.31 -6.29 11.27
N LYS A 470 4.92 -5.06 11.51
CA LYS A 470 5.19 -4.37 12.80
C LYS A 470 4.51 -5.06 13.99
N ASN A 471 3.46 -5.84 13.75
CA ASN A 471 2.75 -6.58 14.79
C ASN A 471 3.29 -8.00 15.00
N TRP A 472 3.59 -8.74 13.92
CA TRP A 472 4.05 -10.14 14.01
C TRP A 472 5.57 -10.30 13.83
N LEU A 473 6.31 -9.26 13.44
CA LEU A 473 7.75 -9.06 13.37
C LEU A 473 8.48 -9.95 12.34
N PHE A 474 8.26 -11.26 12.34
CA PHE A 474 8.97 -12.24 11.51
C PHE A 474 8.05 -13.38 11.07
N CYS A 475 8.47 -14.13 10.07
CA CYS A 475 7.98 -15.47 9.76
C CYS A 475 8.93 -16.51 10.38
N ASP A 476 8.37 -17.61 10.88
CA ASP A 476 9.19 -18.67 11.48
C ASP A 476 9.93 -19.48 10.41
N THR A 477 9.24 -19.84 9.34
CA THR A 477 9.74 -20.69 8.25
C THR A 477 9.48 -20.11 6.87
N PRO A 478 10.21 -20.57 5.83
CA PRO A 478 9.92 -20.22 4.43
C PRO A 478 8.48 -20.54 4.01
N ASN A 479 7.94 -21.69 4.42
CA ASN A 479 6.56 -22.08 4.13
C ASN A 479 5.55 -21.09 4.75
N GLY A 480 5.84 -20.58 5.96
CA GLY A 480 5.03 -19.55 6.58
C GLY A 480 5.11 -18.20 5.86
N ALA A 481 6.25 -17.86 5.28
CA ALA A 481 6.44 -16.66 4.46
C ALA A 481 5.72 -16.80 3.11
N GLN A 482 5.83 -17.95 2.45
CA GLN A 482 5.12 -18.26 1.21
C GLN A 482 3.60 -18.23 1.41
N ALA A 483 3.10 -18.91 2.47
CA ALA A 483 1.68 -18.85 2.82
C ALA A 483 1.20 -17.42 3.09
N SER A 484 2.04 -16.60 3.74
CA SER A 484 1.72 -15.17 3.94
C SER A 484 1.60 -14.42 2.62
N ALA A 485 2.49 -14.67 1.64
CA ALA A 485 2.41 -14.08 0.31
C ALA A 485 1.09 -14.45 -0.39
N ILE A 486 0.74 -15.72 -0.38
CA ILE A 486 -0.50 -16.23 -1.00
C ILE A 486 -1.74 -15.63 -0.34
N VAL A 487 -1.81 -15.62 1.00
CA VAL A 487 -2.98 -15.10 1.71
C VAL A 487 -3.10 -13.57 1.56
N TYR A 488 -1.98 -12.81 1.65
CA TYR A 488 -2.02 -11.37 1.35
C TYR A 488 -2.49 -11.10 -0.07
N THR A 489 -2.10 -11.92 -1.04
CA THR A 489 -2.62 -11.83 -2.41
C THR A 489 -4.14 -11.96 -2.42
N MET A 490 -4.72 -13.02 -1.82
CA MET A 490 -6.18 -13.18 -1.78
C MET A 490 -6.89 -12.01 -1.08
N VAL A 491 -6.31 -11.52 0.02
CA VAL A 491 -6.84 -10.39 0.80
C VAL A 491 -6.86 -9.10 -0.02
N GLU A 492 -5.72 -8.75 -0.63
CA GLU A 492 -5.61 -7.50 -1.38
C GLU A 492 -6.35 -7.57 -2.73
N MET A 493 -6.44 -8.76 -3.34
CA MET A 493 -7.30 -9.01 -4.50
C MET A 493 -8.78 -8.76 -4.18
N ALA A 494 -9.28 -9.28 -3.06
CA ALA A 494 -10.65 -9.04 -2.62
C ALA A 494 -10.91 -7.55 -2.37
N LYS A 495 -10.03 -6.87 -1.61
CA LYS A 495 -10.16 -5.43 -1.33
C LYS A 495 -10.16 -4.57 -2.59
N ALA A 496 -9.22 -4.83 -3.49
CA ALA A 496 -9.07 -4.05 -4.71
C ALA A 496 -10.27 -4.19 -5.66
N ASN A 497 -10.96 -5.33 -5.60
CA ASN A 497 -12.17 -5.61 -6.38
C ASN A 497 -13.48 -5.32 -5.63
N GLY A 498 -13.39 -4.70 -4.43
CA GLY A 498 -14.57 -4.28 -3.66
C GLY A 498 -15.35 -5.41 -3.00
N VAL A 499 -14.71 -6.56 -2.75
CA VAL A 499 -15.35 -7.76 -2.20
C VAL A 499 -15.02 -7.89 -0.71
N ASN A 500 -16.01 -8.32 0.11
CA ASN A 500 -15.79 -8.58 1.52
C ASN A 500 -14.76 -9.71 1.72
N VAL A 501 -13.63 -9.38 2.35
CA VAL A 501 -12.47 -10.26 2.46
C VAL A 501 -12.79 -11.56 3.20
N TYR A 502 -13.45 -11.48 4.38
CA TYR A 502 -13.77 -12.66 5.17
C TYR A 502 -14.65 -13.65 4.41
N HIS A 503 -15.72 -13.16 3.81
CA HIS A 503 -16.64 -13.99 3.04
C HIS A 503 -16.01 -14.55 1.76
N TYR A 504 -15.11 -13.79 1.12
CA TYR A 504 -14.38 -14.27 -0.05
C TYR A 504 -13.38 -15.40 0.30
N LEU A 505 -12.60 -15.24 1.38
CA LEU A 505 -11.72 -16.31 1.86
C LEU A 505 -12.51 -17.56 2.24
N THR A 506 -13.65 -17.40 2.92
CA THR A 506 -14.55 -18.50 3.25
C THR A 506 -15.08 -19.19 1.99
N TYR A 507 -15.52 -18.41 1.02
CA TYR A 507 -16.04 -18.91 -0.26
C TYR A 507 -14.99 -19.76 -1.00
N LEU A 508 -13.76 -19.28 -1.13
CA LEU A 508 -12.68 -20.05 -1.76
C LEU A 508 -12.38 -21.36 -1.01
N LEU A 509 -12.35 -21.33 0.33
CA LEU A 509 -12.13 -22.51 1.14
C LEU A 509 -13.30 -23.52 1.06
N GLU A 510 -14.49 -23.10 0.73
CA GLU A 510 -15.65 -23.97 0.47
C GLU A 510 -15.67 -24.53 -0.95
N LYS A 511 -15.19 -23.74 -1.93
CA LYS A 511 -15.11 -24.16 -3.34
C LYS A 511 -13.91 -25.08 -3.62
N LEU A 512 -12.87 -25.02 -2.76
CA LEU A 512 -11.68 -25.86 -2.85
C LEU A 512 -11.01 -25.84 -4.24
N PRO A 513 -10.63 -24.65 -4.77
CA PRO A 513 -9.94 -24.61 -6.05
C PRO A 513 -8.68 -25.49 -6.00
N ASP A 514 -8.43 -26.25 -7.05
CA ASP A 514 -7.30 -27.16 -7.14
C ASP A 514 -6.56 -27.02 -8.50
N ASP A 515 -5.42 -27.67 -8.62
CA ASP A 515 -4.52 -27.64 -9.78
C ASP A 515 -5.08 -28.34 -11.03
N ARG A 516 -6.22 -29.02 -10.92
CA ARG A 516 -6.92 -29.66 -12.04
C ARG A 516 -7.90 -28.72 -12.72
N MET A 517 -8.28 -27.63 -12.05
CA MET A 517 -9.17 -26.62 -12.62
C MET A 517 -8.49 -25.86 -13.74
N ILE A 518 -9.18 -25.69 -14.86
CA ILE A 518 -8.73 -24.86 -15.97
C ILE A 518 -8.98 -23.38 -15.72
N ASP A 519 -8.34 -22.52 -16.47
CA ASP A 519 -8.43 -21.05 -16.30
C ASP A 519 -9.87 -20.52 -16.35
N ASP A 520 -10.73 -21.10 -17.20
CA ASP A 520 -12.14 -20.71 -17.28
C ASP A 520 -12.93 -21.04 -15.99
N GLU A 521 -12.59 -22.13 -15.31
CA GLU A 521 -13.20 -22.49 -14.03
C GLU A 521 -12.68 -21.60 -12.88
N LEU A 522 -11.37 -21.29 -12.88
CA LEU A 522 -10.75 -20.38 -11.92
C LEU A 522 -11.25 -18.94 -12.09
N GLU A 523 -11.54 -18.51 -13.32
CA GLU A 523 -12.15 -17.20 -13.63
C GLU A 523 -13.51 -17.05 -12.93
N LEU A 524 -14.29 -18.13 -12.83
CA LEU A 524 -15.58 -18.12 -12.12
C LEU A 524 -15.46 -17.93 -10.61
N LEU A 525 -14.24 -18.09 -10.05
CA LEU A 525 -13.92 -17.88 -8.63
C LEU A 525 -13.22 -16.55 -8.38
N ALA A 526 -12.88 -15.81 -9.42
CA ALA A 526 -12.13 -14.56 -9.30
C ALA A 526 -12.96 -13.45 -8.62
N PRO A 527 -12.33 -12.55 -7.82
CA PRO A 527 -13.06 -11.54 -7.05
C PRO A 527 -13.67 -10.43 -7.91
N TRP A 528 -13.32 -10.34 -9.18
CA TRP A 528 -13.94 -9.42 -10.14
C TRP A 528 -15.15 -10.04 -10.85
N ASN A 529 -15.37 -11.34 -10.73
CA ASN A 529 -16.54 -12.00 -11.34
C ASN A 529 -17.83 -11.54 -10.65
N GLU A 530 -18.80 -11.10 -11.45
CA GLU A 530 -20.06 -10.53 -10.92
C GLU A 530 -20.88 -11.56 -10.12
N THR A 531 -20.83 -12.85 -10.49
CA THR A 531 -21.50 -13.90 -9.72
C THR A 531 -20.88 -14.06 -8.33
N VAL A 532 -19.54 -13.99 -8.23
CA VAL A 532 -18.82 -14.01 -6.95
C VAL A 532 -19.20 -12.81 -6.10
N LYS A 533 -19.18 -11.60 -6.69
CA LYS A 533 -19.56 -10.37 -5.97
C LYS A 533 -20.98 -10.48 -5.39
N ALA A 534 -21.95 -10.91 -6.19
CA ALA A 534 -23.33 -11.09 -5.75
C ALA A 534 -23.46 -12.14 -4.63
N GLU A 535 -22.79 -13.28 -4.74
CA GLU A 535 -22.78 -14.33 -3.72
C GLU A 535 -22.15 -13.83 -2.41
N ILE A 536 -21.02 -13.10 -2.48
CA ILE A 536 -20.34 -12.58 -1.28
C ILE A 536 -21.18 -11.48 -0.60
N GLU A 537 -21.83 -10.62 -1.37
CA GLU A 537 -22.76 -9.62 -0.83
C GLU A 537 -23.96 -10.26 -0.14
N HIS A 538 -24.53 -11.31 -0.74
CA HIS A 538 -25.61 -12.10 -0.14
C HIS A 538 -25.19 -12.69 1.21
N ARG A 539 -24.02 -13.36 1.27
CA ARG A 539 -23.46 -13.94 2.51
C ARG A 539 -23.23 -12.89 3.60
N ALA A 540 -22.72 -11.71 3.23
CA ALA A 540 -22.51 -10.61 4.17
C ALA A 540 -23.83 -10.13 4.77
N ASN A 541 -24.88 -10.02 3.95
CA ASN A 541 -26.22 -9.61 4.39
C ASN A 541 -26.89 -10.68 5.27
N GLU A 542 -26.80 -11.96 4.92
CA GLU A 542 -27.32 -13.05 5.75
C GLU A 542 -26.63 -13.12 7.12
N SER A 543 -25.31 -12.96 7.17
CA SER A 543 -24.56 -12.93 8.43
C SER A 543 -25.05 -11.81 9.34
N ASN A 544 -25.31 -10.63 8.79
CA ASN A 544 -25.87 -9.51 9.56
C ASN A 544 -27.29 -9.81 10.09
N GLN A 545 -28.14 -10.49 9.31
CA GLN A 545 -29.51 -10.86 9.72
C GLN A 545 -29.52 -11.97 10.79
N THR A 546 -28.60 -12.93 10.73
CA THR A 546 -28.55 -14.05 11.68
C THR A 546 -28.21 -13.57 13.10
N TYR A 547 -27.48 -12.46 13.25
CA TYR A 547 -27.20 -11.86 14.56
C TYR A 547 -28.46 -11.29 15.23
N VAL A 548 -29.39 -10.75 14.47
CA VAL A 548 -30.68 -10.21 14.98
C VAL A 548 -31.54 -11.32 15.59
N ASN A 549 -31.55 -12.50 14.99
CA ASN A 549 -32.39 -13.62 15.44
C ASN A 549 -31.83 -14.37 16.68
N CYS A 550 -30.58 -14.15 17.06
CA CYS A 550 -29.98 -14.82 18.21
C CYS A 550 -30.27 -14.16 19.57
N GLU A 551 -30.73 -12.91 19.60
CA GLU A 551 -31.11 -12.23 20.86
C GLU A 551 -32.59 -12.43 21.26
N GLY A 552 -33.43 -12.99 20.38
CA GLY A 552 -34.89 -13.08 20.56
C GLY A 552 -35.46 -14.39 21.11
N ALA A 553 -34.65 -15.37 21.51
CA ALA A 553 -35.17 -16.58 22.15
C ALA A 553 -35.11 -16.43 23.67
N PRO A 554 -36.29 -16.33 24.37
CA PRO A 554 -36.28 -16.40 25.82
C PRO A 554 -35.78 -17.78 26.24
N THR A 555 -34.82 -17.81 27.14
CA THR A 555 -34.44 -19.01 27.89
C THR A 555 -35.65 -19.46 28.69
N THR A 556 -36.44 -20.37 28.14
CA THR A 556 -37.38 -21.14 28.94
C THR A 556 -36.55 -22.18 29.68
N GLU A 557 -36.17 -21.88 30.90
CA GLU A 557 -35.85 -22.89 31.89
C GLU A 557 -36.99 -23.88 32.02
N LYS A 558 -36.74 -25.13 31.78
CA LYS A 558 -37.40 -26.27 32.40
C LYS A 558 -36.35 -27.31 32.78
#